data_a8749973bd1ae48183dce4d1f09d212a
#
_entry.id   a8749973bd1ae48183dce4d1f09d212a
#
_cell.length_a   1.000
_cell.length_b   1.000
_cell.length_c   1.000
_cell.angle_alpha   90.00
_cell.angle_beta   90.00
_cell.angle_gamma   90.00
#
_symmetry.space_group_name_H-M   'P 1'
#
loop_
_entity.id
_entity.type
_entity.pdbx_description
1 polymer ?
#
loop_
_entity_poly.entity_id
_entity_poly.type
_entity_poly.pdbx_seq_one_letter_code
_entity_poly.pdbx_strand_id
1 'polypeptide(L)'
;PTEYSKKLVEYLGDTDKVLEMAKKDFDKGEYQWVAQITNTLVYADPENKDARYLCADALEQLGYQAESGAWRNAYLTGAYELRNGTKNYPNSEGSGATALGMSTETMLDYLGICLDEKKLEDQNLVINLEVTDKNAKYLLRINHGVLIYSQEKWSDKADATIKTKSAGILGIAQNNQKLMDASIEKVEGNSDIIKTLTSSVAEFPLYFNIICLLYTSDAADD
;
A
#
# COMPACT_ATOMS: atom_id res chain seq x y z
N PRO A 1 -7.56 -4.83 17.60
CA PRO A 1 -7.62 -3.62 18.45
C PRO A 1 -9.00 -3.37 19.03
N THR A 2 -10.08 -3.44 18.23
CA THR A 2 -11.45 -3.10 18.63
C THR A 2 -11.95 -3.95 19.79
N GLU A 3 -11.84 -5.27 19.73
CA GLU A 3 -12.26 -6.18 20.83
C GLU A 3 -11.49 -5.92 22.13
N TYR A 4 -10.18 -5.72 22.02
CA TYR A 4 -9.35 -5.34 23.16
C TYR A 4 -9.83 -4.03 23.78
N SER A 5 -10.05 -3.01 22.96
CA SER A 5 -10.47 -1.69 23.40
C SER A 5 -11.84 -1.72 24.07
N LYS A 6 -12.82 -2.43 23.49
CA LYS A 6 -14.13 -2.64 24.10
C LYS A 6 -14.03 -3.30 25.48
N LYS A 7 -13.19 -4.35 25.56
CA LYS A 7 -13.00 -5.05 26.83
C LYS A 7 -12.31 -4.18 27.87
N LEU A 8 -11.32 -3.39 27.46
CA LEU A 8 -10.64 -2.47 28.38
C LEU A 8 -11.58 -1.36 28.88
N VAL A 9 -12.40 -0.79 28.00
CA VAL A 9 -13.41 0.22 28.39
C VAL A 9 -14.43 -0.38 29.36
N GLU A 10 -14.86 -1.63 29.16
CA GLU A 10 -15.75 -2.33 30.12
C GLU A 10 -15.11 -2.41 31.52
N TYR A 11 -13.80 -2.67 31.61
CA TYR A 11 -13.07 -2.68 32.90
C TYR A 11 -12.89 -1.29 33.51
N LEU A 12 -12.74 -0.26 32.68
CA LEU A 12 -12.66 1.14 33.15
C LEU A 12 -14.00 1.66 33.67
N GLY A 13 -15.09 1.10 33.21
CA GLY A 13 -16.45 1.31 33.68
C GLY A 13 -17.15 2.52 33.07
N ASP A 14 -16.76 3.73 33.40
CA ASP A 14 -17.45 4.96 32.99
C ASP A 14 -16.60 5.77 32.00
N THR A 15 -17.02 5.78 30.75
CA THR A 15 -16.32 6.50 29.66
C THR A 15 -16.25 8.01 29.94
N ASP A 16 -17.29 8.61 30.47
CA ASP A 16 -17.34 10.05 30.73
C ASP A 16 -16.33 10.44 31.82
N LYS A 17 -16.21 9.64 32.87
CA LYS A 17 -15.16 9.83 33.89
C LYS A 17 -13.76 9.67 33.33
N VAL A 18 -13.53 8.69 32.44
CA VAL A 18 -12.22 8.52 31.78
C VAL A 18 -11.90 9.76 30.95
N LEU A 19 -12.85 10.31 30.20
CA LEU A 19 -12.69 11.53 29.44
C LEU A 19 -12.41 12.75 30.32
N GLU A 20 -13.13 12.90 31.46
CA GLU A 20 -12.84 13.98 32.40
C GLU A 20 -11.42 13.88 32.99
N MET A 21 -10.95 12.68 33.30
CA MET A 21 -9.58 12.46 33.76
C MET A 21 -8.59 12.80 32.67
N ALA A 22 -8.82 12.32 31.45
CA ALA A 22 -7.95 12.59 30.31
C ALA A 22 -7.85 14.10 29.98
N LYS A 23 -8.95 14.88 30.13
CA LYS A 23 -8.92 16.35 30.00
C LYS A 23 -8.00 16.98 31.06
N LYS A 24 -8.06 16.52 32.29
CA LYS A 24 -7.18 17.02 33.38
C LYS A 24 -5.70 16.67 33.10
N ASP A 25 -5.44 15.51 32.53
CA ASP A 25 -4.08 15.09 32.18
C ASP A 25 -3.59 15.85 30.94
N PHE A 26 -4.46 16.18 30.01
CA PHE A 26 -4.14 17.09 28.89
C PHE A 26 -3.69 18.47 29.40
N ASP A 27 -4.39 19.04 30.37
CA ASP A 27 -4.04 20.33 30.99
C ASP A 27 -2.69 20.30 31.70
N LYS A 28 -2.24 19.13 32.15
CA LYS A 28 -0.89 18.92 32.73
C LYS A 28 0.18 18.72 31.67
N GLY A 29 -0.18 18.59 30.40
CA GLY A 29 0.75 18.32 29.31
C GLY A 29 1.11 16.83 29.13
N GLU A 30 0.36 15.91 29.71
CA GLU A 30 0.56 14.47 29.60
C GLU A 30 0.00 13.92 28.28
N TYR A 31 0.33 14.56 27.16
CA TYR A 31 -0.28 14.32 25.84
C TYR A 31 -0.12 12.89 25.35
N GLN A 32 1.00 12.25 25.61
CA GLN A 32 1.21 10.86 25.19
C GLN A 32 0.25 9.91 25.90
N TRP A 33 0.03 10.10 27.19
CA TRP A 33 -0.92 9.31 27.97
C TRP A 33 -2.36 9.59 27.50
N VAL A 34 -2.69 10.86 27.31
CA VAL A 34 -4.02 11.26 26.81
C VAL A 34 -4.29 10.65 25.44
N ALA A 35 -3.33 10.71 24.49
CA ALA A 35 -3.47 10.08 23.18
C ALA A 35 -3.71 8.57 23.31
N GLN A 36 -3.01 7.88 24.20
CA GLN A 36 -3.13 6.44 24.38
C GLN A 36 -4.51 6.05 24.93
N ILE A 37 -4.97 6.72 25.99
CA ILE A 37 -6.26 6.35 26.61
C ILE A 37 -7.45 6.75 25.76
N THR A 38 -7.42 7.93 25.12
CA THR A 38 -8.48 8.38 24.23
C THR A 38 -8.55 7.57 22.95
N ASN A 39 -7.41 7.13 22.40
CA ASN A 39 -7.38 6.22 21.27
C ASN A 39 -8.07 4.89 21.60
N THR A 40 -7.91 4.39 22.82
CA THR A 40 -8.66 3.20 23.29
C THR A 40 -10.17 3.45 23.26
N LEU A 41 -10.62 4.61 23.73
CA LEU A 41 -12.05 4.98 23.68
C LEU A 41 -12.56 5.08 22.25
N VAL A 42 -11.76 5.65 21.35
CA VAL A 42 -12.08 5.78 19.93
C VAL A 42 -12.19 4.42 19.22
N TYR A 43 -11.31 3.46 19.53
CA TYR A 43 -11.42 2.10 19.00
C TYR A 43 -12.62 1.33 19.57
N ALA A 44 -13.01 1.60 20.83
CA ALA A 44 -14.18 0.99 21.43
C ALA A 44 -15.48 1.54 20.85
N ASP A 45 -15.53 2.85 20.62
CA ASP A 45 -16.67 3.60 20.05
C ASP A 45 -16.15 4.70 19.09
N PRO A 46 -16.04 4.40 17.79
CA PRO A 46 -15.58 5.37 16.78
C PRO A 46 -16.49 6.60 16.62
N GLU A 47 -17.74 6.53 17.06
CA GLU A 47 -18.70 7.63 16.97
C GLU A 47 -18.58 8.61 18.16
N ASN A 48 -17.82 8.27 19.19
CA ASN A 48 -17.59 9.15 20.34
C ASN A 48 -16.74 10.36 19.94
N LYS A 49 -17.39 11.46 19.61
CA LYS A 49 -16.75 12.70 19.14
C LYS A 49 -15.84 13.34 20.18
N ASP A 50 -16.20 13.28 21.46
CA ASP A 50 -15.39 13.86 22.54
C ASP A 50 -14.06 13.12 22.68
N ALA A 51 -14.09 11.78 22.63
CA ALA A 51 -12.88 10.97 22.62
C ALA A 51 -12.01 11.25 21.37
N ARG A 52 -12.64 11.33 20.18
CA ARG A 52 -11.95 11.63 18.92
C ARG A 52 -11.25 12.99 18.96
N TYR A 53 -11.95 14.03 19.41
CA TYR A 53 -11.38 15.37 19.42
C TYR A 53 -10.28 15.53 20.47
N LEU A 54 -10.45 14.98 21.66
CA LEU A 54 -9.41 15.02 22.67
C LEU A 54 -8.18 14.20 22.25
N CYS A 55 -8.37 13.06 21.59
CA CYS A 55 -7.29 12.28 20.97
C CYS A 55 -6.56 13.11 19.91
N ALA A 56 -7.31 13.78 19.03
CA ALA A 56 -6.74 14.63 17.99
C ALA A 56 -5.92 15.78 18.58
N ASP A 57 -6.44 16.45 19.63
CA ASP A 57 -5.73 17.53 20.29
C ASP A 57 -4.42 17.06 20.93
N ALA A 58 -4.44 15.88 21.56
CA ALA A 58 -3.23 15.28 22.14
C ALA A 58 -2.20 14.91 21.07
N LEU A 59 -2.63 14.30 19.96
CA LEU A 59 -1.76 13.98 18.82
C LEU A 59 -1.17 15.24 18.17
N GLU A 60 -1.96 16.30 18.06
CA GLU A 60 -1.49 17.58 17.53
C GLU A 60 -0.38 18.19 18.38
N GLN A 61 -0.53 18.18 19.72
CA GLN A 61 0.51 18.63 20.63
C GLN A 61 1.79 17.77 20.51
N LEU A 62 1.66 16.46 20.42
CA LEU A 62 2.79 15.55 20.18
C LEU A 62 3.45 15.84 18.83
N GLY A 63 2.66 16.14 17.80
CA GLY A 63 3.17 16.52 16.49
C GLY A 63 4.00 17.81 16.52
N TYR A 64 3.55 18.83 17.24
CA TYR A 64 4.29 20.09 17.38
C TYR A 64 5.60 19.93 18.17
N GLN A 65 5.67 18.95 19.08
CA GLN A 65 6.87 18.67 19.88
C GLN A 65 7.83 17.69 19.19
N ALA A 66 7.39 17.02 18.11
CA ALA A 66 8.21 16.02 17.45
C ALA A 66 9.35 16.65 16.63
N GLU A 67 10.60 16.27 16.91
CA GLU A 67 11.77 16.68 16.14
C GLU A 67 11.84 15.96 14.79
N SER A 68 11.51 14.68 14.75
CA SER A 68 11.47 13.88 13.53
C SER A 68 10.29 14.26 12.64
N GLY A 69 10.57 14.58 11.37
CA GLY A 69 9.54 14.88 10.37
C GLY A 69 8.56 13.72 10.16
N ALA A 70 9.02 12.48 10.20
CA ALA A 70 8.18 11.29 10.06
C ALA A 70 7.19 11.16 11.23
N TRP A 71 7.66 11.31 12.48
CA TRP A 71 6.81 11.29 13.66
C TRP A 71 5.83 12.45 13.69
N ARG A 72 6.29 13.66 13.35
CA ARG A 72 5.44 14.85 13.22
C ARG A 72 4.30 14.60 12.25
N ASN A 73 4.62 14.10 11.07
CA ASN A 73 3.62 13.83 10.03
C ASN A 73 2.62 12.75 10.49
N ALA A 74 3.08 11.68 11.14
CA ALA A 74 2.19 10.64 11.65
C ALA A 74 1.20 11.21 12.68
N TYR A 75 1.67 11.98 13.66
CA TYR A 75 0.81 12.59 14.68
C TYR A 75 -0.19 13.59 14.07
N LEU A 76 0.27 14.51 13.21
CA LEU A 76 -0.61 15.52 12.60
C LEU A 76 -1.61 14.90 11.62
N THR A 77 -1.22 13.87 10.88
CA THR A 77 -2.16 13.13 10.00
C THR A 77 -3.21 12.40 10.82
N GLY A 78 -2.81 11.72 11.90
CA GLY A 78 -3.75 11.06 12.81
C GLY A 78 -4.75 12.05 13.43
N ALA A 79 -4.28 13.21 13.88
CA ALA A 79 -5.13 14.29 14.38
C ALA A 79 -6.14 14.78 13.31
N TYR A 80 -5.66 14.94 12.07
CA TYR A 80 -6.52 15.32 10.95
C TYR A 80 -7.60 14.28 10.67
N GLU A 81 -7.23 12.99 10.61
CA GLU A 81 -8.16 11.87 10.37
C GLU A 81 -9.24 11.78 11.44
N LEU A 82 -8.89 11.96 12.71
CA LEU A 82 -9.85 11.94 13.81
C LEU A 82 -10.91 13.05 13.71
N ARG A 83 -10.51 14.23 13.21
CA ARG A 83 -11.43 15.38 13.08
C ARG A 83 -12.24 15.34 11.78
N ASN A 84 -11.63 14.90 10.67
CA ASN A 84 -12.17 15.09 9.32
C ASN A 84 -12.49 13.78 8.60
N GLY A 85 -12.16 12.63 9.20
CA GLY A 85 -12.20 11.34 8.52
C GLY A 85 -11.01 11.13 7.60
N THR A 86 -10.96 9.97 7.00
CA THR A 86 -9.89 9.55 6.09
C THR A 86 -10.14 10.06 4.68
N LYS A 87 -9.10 10.50 4.00
CA LYS A 87 -9.16 10.86 2.58
C LYS A 87 -8.56 9.74 1.74
N ASN A 88 -9.32 9.24 0.81
CA ASN A 88 -8.76 8.45 -0.28
C ASN A 88 -8.09 9.42 -1.26
N TYR A 89 -6.78 9.48 -1.23
CA TYR A 89 -6.04 10.17 -2.27
C TYR A 89 -5.87 9.23 -3.46
N PRO A 90 -6.02 9.70 -4.70
CA PRO A 90 -5.66 8.88 -5.84
C PRO A 90 -4.19 8.45 -5.70
N ASN A 91 -3.91 7.20 -6.02
CA ASN A 91 -2.54 6.70 -6.05
C ASN A 91 -1.70 7.71 -6.85
N SER A 92 -0.75 8.36 -6.20
CA SER A 92 0.22 9.17 -6.91
C SER A 92 1.01 8.18 -7.75
N GLU A 93 0.77 8.17 -9.06
CA GLU A 93 1.65 7.51 -10.01
C GLU A 93 3.07 7.96 -9.64
N GLY A 94 3.91 7.00 -9.25
CA GLY A 94 5.30 7.30 -8.89
C GLY A 94 5.87 8.22 -9.95
N SER A 95 6.56 9.30 -9.57
CA SER A 95 6.99 10.30 -10.54
C SER A 95 7.73 9.59 -11.68
N GLY A 96 7.35 9.85 -12.92
CA GLY A 96 7.98 9.24 -14.11
C GLY A 96 9.51 9.37 -14.09
N ALA A 97 10.06 10.36 -13.38
CA ALA A 97 11.47 10.56 -13.14
C ALA A 97 12.12 9.41 -12.30
N THR A 98 11.43 8.91 -11.28
CA THR A 98 11.91 7.77 -10.49
C THR A 98 11.94 6.50 -11.34
N ALA A 99 10.91 6.29 -12.17
CA ALA A 99 10.83 5.15 -13.07
C ALA A 99 11.94 5.15 -14.14
N LEU A 100 12.31 6.32 -14.66
CA LEU A 100 13.38 6.47 -15.64
C LEU A 100 14.79 6.14 -15.09
N GLY A 101 14.97 6.25 -13.77
CA GLY A 101 16.22 5.91 -13.09
C GLY A 101 16.37 4.46 -12.69
N MET A 102 15.34 3.62 -12.82
CA MET A 102 15.40 2.20 -12.47
C MET A 102 16.15 1.38 -13.50
N SER A 103 16.92 0.39 -13.05
CA SER A 103 17.44 -0.65 -13.94
C SER A 103 16.31 -1.56 -14.43
N THR A 104 16.54 -2.29 -15.51
CA THR A 104 15.54 -3.27 -16.00
C THR A 104 15.25 -4.35 -14.97
N GLU A 105 16.27 -4.79 -14.25
CA GLU A 105 16.16 -5.79 -13.18
C GLU A 105 15.26 -5.27 -12.05
N THR A 106 15.47 -4.02 -11.61
CA THR A 106 14.60 -3.38 -10.59
C THR A 106 13.15 -3.28 -11.06
N MET A 107 12.91 -3.00 -12.35
CA MET A 107 11.57 -2.97 -12.92
C MET A 107 10.93 -4.36 -12.94
N LEU A 108 11.71 -5.41 -13.22
CA LEU A 108 11.26 -6.80 -13.20
C LEU A 108 10.99 -7.29 -11.78
N ASP A 109 11.83 -6.91 -10.81
CA ASP A 109 11.59 -7.17 -9.39
C ASP A 109 10.29 -6.49 -8.93
N TYR A 110 10.10 -5.23 -9.32
CA TYR A 110 8.87 -4.49 -9.04
C TYR A 110 7.64 -5.16 -9.67
N LEU A 111 7.73 -5.59 -10.94
CA LEU A 111 6.66 -6.37 -11.57
C LEU A 111 6.36 -7.64 -10.78
N GLY A 112 7.39 -8.38 -10.35
CA GLY A 112 7.23 -9.60 -9.56
C GLY A 112 6.50 -9.35 -8.23
N ILE A 113 6.77 -8.23 -7.57
CA ILE A 113 6.07 -7.82 -6.33
C ILE A 113 4.62 -7.43 -6.60
N CYS A 114 4.35 -6.82 -7.77
CA CYS A 114 3.00 -6.38 -8.12
C CYS A 114 2.06 -7.50 -8.55
N LEU A 115 2.57 -8.68 -8.90
CA LEU A 115 1.74 -9.81 -9.31
C LEU A 115 1.11 -10.51 -8.11
N ASP A 116 -0.19 -10.76 -8.20
CA ASP A 116 -0.96 -11.52 -7.21
C ASP A 116 -0.72 -13.03 -7.42
N GLU A 117 -0.10 -13.66 -6.46
CA GLU A 117 0.24 -15.08 -6.50
C GLU A 117 -0.99 -15.97 -6.68
N LYS A 118 -2.11 -15.64 -6.03
CA LYS A 118 -3.35 -16.42 -6.11
C LYS A 118 -3.94 -16.43 -7.51
N LYS A 119 -3.85 -15.29 -8.23
CA LYS A 119 -4.35 -15.19 -9.61
C LYS A 119 -3.48 -15.94 -10.63
N LEU A 120 -2.24 -16.24 -10.26
CA LEU A 120 -1.26 -16.91 -11.11
C LEU A 120 -0.87 -18.30 -10.60
N GLU A 121 -1.51 -18.81 -9.55
CA GLU A 121 -1.15 -20.07 -8.90
C GLU A 121 -1.11 -21.26 -9.88
N ASP A 122 -2.10 -21.36 -10.77
CA ASP A 122 -2.23 -22.42 -11.77
C ASP A 122 -1.50 -22.11 -13.09
N GLN A 123 -0.84 -20.94 -13.20
CA GLN A 123 -0.17 -20.53 -14.42
C GLN A 123 1.30 -21.00 -14.44
N ASN A 124 1.69 -21.58 -15.59
CA ASN A 124 3.08 -21.89 -15.89
C ASN A 124 3.42 -21.20 -17.21
N LEU A 125 4.05 -20.03 -17.12
CA LEU A 125 4.33 -19.19 -18.28
C LEU A 125 5.83 -19.03 -18.47
N VAL A 126 6.26 -19.13 -19.73
CA VAL A 126 7.62 -18.87 -20.16
C VAL A 126 7.57 -17.73 -21.19
N ILE A 127 8.19 -16.61 -20.88
CA ILE A 127 8.11 -15.40 -21.70
C ILE A 127 9.52 -14.94 -22.06
N ASN A 128 9.78 -14.76 -23.34
CA ASN A 128 10.96 -14.05 -23.81
C ASN A 128 10.67 -12.55 -23.78
N LEU A 129 11.56 -11.79 -23.17
CA LEU A 129 11.46 -10.33 -23.10
C LEU A 129 12.68 -9.69 -23.76
N GLU A 130 12.46 -8.88 -24.78
CA GLU A 130 13.47 -8.04 -25.42
C GLU A 130 13.22 -6.58 -25.03
N VAL A 131 14.18 -5.98 -24.29
CA VAL A 131 14.11 -4.59 -23.84
C VAL A 131 14.94 -3.73 -24.80
N THR A 132 14.27 -3.07 -25.72
CA THR A 132 14.91 -2.47 -26.92
C THR A 132 15.75 -1.24 -26.62
N ASP A 133 15.32 -0.39 -25.69
CA ASP A 133 16.05 0.81 -25.26
C ASP A 133 17.27 0.51 -24.37
N LYS A 134 17.38 -0.71 -23.87
CA LYS A 134 18.51 -1.19 -23.04
C LYS A 134 19.36 -2.23 -23.79
N ASN A 135 18.95 -2.65 -25.00
CA ASN A 135 19.58 -3.74 -25.76
C ASN A 135 19.80 -5.00 -24.89
N ALA A 136 18.80 -5.37 -24.11
CA ALA A 136 18.87 -6.46 -23.14
C ALA A 136 17.79 -7.51 -23.41
N LYS A 137 18.09 -8.77 -23.10
CA LYS A 137 17.18 -9.90 -23.24
C LYS A 137 17.04 -10.64 -21.93
N TYR A 138 15.83 -11.04 -21.64
CA TYR A 138 15.49 -11.78 -20.42
C TYR A 138 14.56 -12.94 -20.76
N LEU A 139 14.73 -14.02 -20.04
CA LEU A 139 13.75 -15.10 -19.98
C LEU A 139 12.99 -14.99 -18.67
N LEU A 140 11.71 -14.71 -18.76
CA LEU A 140 10.81 -14.67 -17.61
C LEU A 140 10.12 -16.03 -17.46
N ARG A 141 9.94 -16.46 -16.24
CA ARG A 141 9.15 -17.64 -15.88
C ARG A 141 8.22 -17.29 -14.75
N ILE A 142 6.95 -17.61 -14.92
CA ILE A 142 5.95 -17.52 -13.85
C ILE A 142 5.53 -18.95 -13.54
N ASN A 143 5.72 -19.35 -12.29
CA ASN A 143 5.38 -20.68 -11.82
C ASN A 143 4.90 -20.56 -10.38
N HIS A 144 3.74 -21.14 -10.08
CA HIS A 144 3.09 -21.05 -8.75
C HIS A 144 3.03 -19.61 -8.24
N GLY A 145 2.60 -18.68 -9.11
CA GLY A 145 2.45 -17.26 -8.77
C GLY A 145 3.75 -16.46 -8.68
N VAL A 146 4.93 -17.07 -8.80
CA VAL A 146 6.22 -16.41 -8.64
C VAL A 146 6.85 -16.09 -9.98
N LEU A 147 7.22 -14.82 -10.21
CA LEU A 147 8.01 -14.38 -11.36
C LEU A 147 9.51 -14.55 -11.06
N ILE A 148 10.18 -15.28 -11.92
CA ILE A 148 11.64 -15.42 -11.92
C ILE A 148 12.16 -14.99 -13.29
N TYR A 149 13.26 -14.28 -13.33
CA TYR A 149 13.88 -13.90 -14.60
C TYR A 149 15.37 -14.28 -14.67
N SER A 150 15.87 -14.42 -15.89
CA SER A 150 17.28 -14.67 -16.16
C SER A 150 17.70 -13.81 -17.35
N GLN A 151 18.74 -12.99 -17.16
CA GLN A 151 19.34 -12.17 -18.21
C GLN A 151 20.10 -13.05 -19.22
N GLU A 152 20.16 -12.58 -20.46
CA GLU A 152 20.88 -13.25 -21.59
C GLU A 152 20.40 -14.70 -21.85
N LYS A 153 19.21 -15.08 -21.39
CA LYS A 153 18.59 -16.36 -21.71
C LYS A 153 17.40 -16.18 -22.64
N TRP A 154 17.15 -17.19 -23.45
CA TRP A 154 16.07 -17.22 -24.43
C TRP A 154 15.53 -18.64 -24.54
N SER A 155 14.26 -18.81 -24.84
CA SER A 155 13.64 -20.11 -25.01
C SER A 155 12.93 -20.19 -26.37
N ASP A 156 13.23 -21.22 -27.15
CA ASP A 156 12.51 -21.53 -28.40
C ASP A 156 11.09 -22.08 -28.11
N LYS A 157 10.80 -22.42 -26.85
CA LYS A 157 9.52 -22.93 -26.38
C LYS A 157 8.80 -21.94 -25.47
N ALA A 158 9.08 -20.65 -25.64
CA ALA A 158 8.37 -19.61 -24.88
C ALA A 158 6.91 -19.53 -25.35
N ASP A 159 6.01 -19.33 -24.42
CA ASP A 159 4.57 -19.11 -24.69
C ASP A 159 4.37 -17.79 -25.44
N ALA A 160 5.17 -16.78 -25.11
CA ALA A 160 5.18 -15.50 -25.80
C ALA A 160 6.56 -14.87 -25.85
N THR A 161 6.74 -13.99 -26.83
CA THR A 161 7.87 -13.05 -26.92
C THR A 161 7.34 -11.64 -26.90
N ILE A 162 7.79 -10.86 -25.92
CA ILE A 162 7.43 -9.45 -25.77
C ILE A 162 8.65 -8.60 -26.14
N LYS A 163 8.45 -7.70 -27.11
CA LYS A 163 9.44 -6.69 -27.47
C LYS A 163 8.92 -5.33 -26.99
N THR A 164 9.69 -4.69 -26.12
CA THR A 164 9.24 -3.46 -25.44
C THR A 164 10.40 -2.55 -25.08
N LYS A 165 10.12 -1.27 -24.86
CA LYS A 165 11.02 -0.40 -24.09
C LYS A 165 10.88 -0.72 -22.60
N SER A 166 11.89 -0.36 -21.80
CA SER A 166 11.87 -0.58 -20.34
C SER A 166 10.62 -0.04 -19.65
N ALA A 167 10.09 1.09 -20.10
CA ALA A 167 8.86 1.68 -19.60
C ALA A 167 7.62 0.77 -19.75
N GLY A 168 7.61 -0.16 -20.72
CA GLY A 168 6.50 -1.11 -20.87
C GLY A 168 6.41 -2.12 -19.74
N ILE A 169 7.51 -2.47 -19.09
CA ILE A 169 7.52 -3.33 -17.89
C ILE A 169 6.75 -2.63 -16.76
N LEU A 170 7.02 -1.35 -16.56
CA LEU A 170 6.27 -0.53 -15.58
C LEU A 170 4.82 -0.36 -15.98
N GLY A 171 4.54 -0.21 -17.29
CA GLY A 171 3.18 -0.17 -17.81
C GLY A 171 2.37 -1.40 -17.42
N ILE A 172 2.96 -2.59 -17.52
CA ILE A 172 2.34 -3.85 -17.08
C ILE A 172 2.16 -3.86 -15.57
N ALA A 173 3.21 -3.55 -14.79
CA ALA A 173 3.18 -3.57 -13.33
C ALA A 173 2.17 -2.59 -12.72
N GLN A 174 1.89 -1.48 -13.40
CA GLN A 174 0.95 -0.45 -12.95
C GLN A 174 -0.42 -0.55 -13.63
N ASN A 175 -0.63 -1.54 -14.51
CA ASN A 175 -1.82 -1.66 -15.35
C ASN A 175 -2.13 -0.36 -16.12
N ASN A 176 -1.07 0.33 -16.58
CA ASN A 176 -1.15 1.62 -17.25
C ASN A 176 -1.19 1.43 -18.78
N GLN A 177 -2.39 1.46 -19.35
CA GLN A 177 -2.61 1.22 -20.77
C GLN A 177 -1.85 2.21 -21.67
N LYS A 178 -1.82 3.50 -21.32
CA LYS A 178 -1.12 4.52 -22.11
C LYS A 178 0.37 4.27 -22.18
N LEU A 179 0.97 3.81 -21.09
CA LEU A 179 2.38 3.52 -21.01
C LEU A 179 2.72 2.25 -21.79
N MET A 180 1.85 1.23 -21.73
CA MET A 180 1.99 0.02 -22.54
C MET A 180 1.89 0.31 -24.02
N ASP A 181 0.89 1.06 -24.46
CA ASP A 181 0.69 1.42 -25.89
C ASP A 181 1.88 2.22 -26.45
N ALA A 182 2.53 3.05 -25.62
CA ALA A 182 3.68 3.83 -26.02
C ALA A 182 5.01 3.05 -26.01
N SER A 183 5.06 1.91 -25.36
CA SER A 183 6.31 1.22 -25.07
C SER A 183 6.39 -0.20 -25.59
N ILE A 184 5.27 -0.94 -25.67
CA ILE A 184 5.25 -2.30 -26.20
C ILE A 184 5.22 -2.23 -27.71
N GLU A 185 6.29 -2.74 -28.35
CA GLU A 185 6.48 -2.67 -29.80
C GLU A 185 5.87 -3.88 -30.51
N LYS A 186 5.96 -5.06 -29.91
CA LYS A 186 5.47 -6.31 -30.47
C LYS A 186 5.22 -7.38 -29.42
N VAL A 187 4.20 -8.19 -29.65
CA VAL A 187 3.94 -9.43 -28.91
C VAL A 187 3.77 -10.55 -29.93
N GLU A 188 4.50 -11.64 -29.78
CA GLU A 188 4.43 -12.84 -30.60
C GLU A 188 4.08 -14.05 -29.75
N GLY A 189 3.42 -15.05 -30.30
CA GLY A 189 2.94 -16.22 -29.59
C GLY A 189 1.59 -15.98 -28.93
N ASN A 190 1.47 -16.20 -27.63
CA ASN A 190 0.22 -16.00 -26.90
C ASN A 190 -0.15 -14.51 -26.83
N SER A 191 -1.14 -14.10 -27.61
CA SER A 191 -1.61 -12.71 -27.70
C SER A 191 -2.22 -12.20 -26.40
N ASP A 192 -2.72 -13.07 -25.53
CA ASP A 192 -3.36 -12.70 -24.28
C ASP A 192 -2.38 -12.52 -23.11
N ILE A 193 -1.08 -12.70 -23.34
CA ILE A 193 -0.06 -12.67 -22.29
C ILE A 193 -0.05 -11.34 -21.52
N ILE A 194 -0.18 -10.22 -22.23
CA ILE A 194 -0.23 -8.89 -21.59
C ILE A 194 -1.46 -8.77 -20.70
N LYS A 195 -2.64 -9.22 -21.21
CA LYS A 195 -3.87 -9.22 -20.44
C LYS A 195 -3.78 -10.12 -19.22
N THR A 196 -3.18 -11.30 -19.35
CA THR A 196 -2.94 -12.22 -18.23
C THR A 196 -2.09 -11.55 -17.15
N LEU A 197 -0.98 -10.90 -17.52
CA LEU A 197 -0.13 -10.19 -16.58
C LEU A 197 -0.86 -9.03 -15.91
N THR A 198 -1.51 -8.15 -16.68
CA THR A 198 -2.18 -6.96 -16.13
C THR A 198 -3.39 -7.30 -15.26
N SER A 199 -4.17 -8.34 -15.62
CA SER A 199 -5.28 -8.79 -14.79
C SER A 199 -4.82 -9.45 -13.48
N SER A 200 -3.57 -9.90 -13.44
CA SER A 200 -2.96 -10.50 -12.26
C SER A 200 -2.23 -9.49 -11.36
N VAL A 201 -2.19 -8.22 -11.74
CA VAL A 201 -1.64 -7.18 -10.85
C VAL A 201 -2.54 -7.05 -9.62
N ALA A 202 -1.92 -7.04 -8.45
CA ALA A 202 -2.60 -6.82 -7.19
C ALA A 202 -2.95 -5.33 -7.01
N GLU A 203 -4.10 -5.07 -6.41
CA GLU A 203 -4.46 -3.72 -5.99
C GLU A 203 -3.82 -3.44 -4.63
N PHE A 204 -2.80 -2.58 -4.60
CA PHE A 204 -2.22 -2.12 -3.36
C PHE A 204 -2.87 -0.81 -2.93
N PRO A 205 -3.54 -0.75 -1.78
CA PRO A 205 -3.92 0.52 -1.19
C PRO A 205 -2.63 1.21 -0.73
N LEU A 206 -2.09 2.12 -1.54
CA LEU A 206 -0.91 2.91 -1.20
C LEU A 206 -1.18 3.91 -0.07
N TYR A 207 -2.43 4.11 0.24
CA TYR A 207 -2.90 4.92 1.35
C TYR A 207 -3.36 4.03 2.50
N PHE A 208 -2.70 4.17 3.62
CA PHE A 208 -3.17 3.60 4.88
C PHE A 208 -3.47 4.75 5.87
N ASN A 209 -4.52 4.56 6.65
CA ASN A 209 -4.90 5.51 7.68
C ASN A 209 -4.02 5.34 8.90
N ILE A 210 -3.62 6.46 9.52
CA ILE A 210 -2.80 6.41 10.74
C ILE A 210 -3.64 5.86 11.90
N ILE A 211 -4.91 6.26 12.00
CA ILE A 211 -5.80 5.87 13.11
C ILE A 211 -6.62 4.63 12.80
N CYS A 212 -6.61 4.07 11.60
CA CYS A 212 -7.26 2.81 11.23
C CYS A 212 -8.66 2.58 11.86
N LEU A 213 -9.52 3.59 11.87
CA LEU A 213 -10.87 3.50 12.47
C LEU A 213 -11.80 2.56 11.71
N LEU A 214 -11.45 2.21 10.48
CA LEU A 214 -12.20 1.34 9.59
C LEU A 214 -11.58 -0.05 9.47
N TYR A 215 -11.00 -0.58 10.54
CA TYR A 215 -10.78 -2.01 10.59
C TYR A 215 -12.15 -2.68 10.75
N THR A 216 -12.87 -2.76 9.65
CA THR A 216 -13.95 -3.72 9.53
C THR A 216 -13.30 -5.10 9.59
N SER A 217 -13.89 -5.99 10.34
CA SER A 217 -13.49 -7.37 10.61
C SER A 217 -13.33 -8.26 9.37
N ASP A 218 -13.43 -7.74 8.17
CA ASP A 218 -13.55 -8.51 6.94
C ASP A 218 -12.21 -8.75 6.22
N ALA A 219 -11.09 -8.27 6.76
CA ALA A 219 -9.77 -8.51 6.17
C ALA A 219 -8.96 -9.62 6.88
N ALA A 220 -9.53 -10.28 7.88
CA ALA A 220 -8.85 -11.32 8.67
C ALA A 220 -9.54 -12.70 8.68
N ASP A 221 -10.68 -12.83 8.01
CA ASP A 221 -11.47 -14.08 7.97
C ASP A 221 -11.65 -14.68 6.57
N ASP A 222 -10.80 -14.31 5.58
CA ASP A 222 -10.72 -15.00 4.29
C ASP A 222 -9.36 -15.70 4.11
#